data_92ae3d79fc9f9a50ef6e030476f033fa
#
_entry.id   92ae3d79fc9f9a50ef6e030476f033fa
#
_cell.length_a   1.000
_cell.length_b   1.000
_cell.length_c   1.000
_cell.angle_alpha   90.00
_cell.angle_beta   90.00
_cell.angle_gamma   90.00
#
_symmetry.space_group_name_H-M   'P 1'
#
loop_
_entity.id
_entity.type
_entity.pdbx_description
1 polymer ?
#
loop_
_entity_poly.entity_id
_entity_poly.type
_entity_poly.pdbx_seq_one_letter_code
_entity_poly.pdbx_strand_id
1 'polypeptide(L)'
;MKYIPKDTSKKILFLGVSMKTKGGMTAVLVSYKKYIEDIQFIPTWKLGNKLIKSWYALQAIIRSWFKCKFDKNIKIVHIHGAANASFYRCKIFINLARKLGKKVILHEHAADFVDFYNKTNDKADILGTINKCDKLIVLSESWRQYFISIGIDQNKICVLNNIVSPPEFKLTKRNDDKLHLLYMGEISKRKGAFDLLKAICKEKEFFKDKLLLRMGGNEVDGDIKGFIKDNGLDDFVSYEGWIAGEHKKECLNWEDVYILPSYNEGLPIAILEAMSYSHPVISTPVGGIPEVIENKKNGMLVEPGNQKEIADAIKYYIENTNKIKTQGENGYKIVKNYFPEKVFSDLNNIYESLLK
;
A
#
# COMPACT_ATOMS: atom_id res chain seq x y z
N MET A 1 19.18 -10.01 4.67
CA MET A 1 19.16 -9.97 6.15
C MET A 1 17.77 -10.40 6.62
N LYS A 2 17.66 -11.14 7.73
CA LYS A 2 16.38 -11.53 8.35
C LYS A 2 16.24 -10.76 9.66
N TYR A 3 15.07 -10.15 9.89
CA TYR A 3 14.81 -9.33 11.08
C TYR A 3 13.97 -10.05 12.14
N ILE A 4 13.11 -11.00 11.75
CA ILE A 4 12.40 -11.87 12.68
C ILE A 4 13.06 -13.25 12.63
N PRO A 5 13.70 -13.69 13.75
CA PRO A 5 14.42 -14.95 13.78
C PRO A 5 13.47 -16.15 13.84
N LYS A 6 13.98 -17.33 13.50
CA LYS A 6 13.23 -18.60 13.49
C LYS A 6 12.53 -18.91 14.81
N ASP A 7 13.15 -18.57 15.93
CA ASP A 7 12.59 -18.84 17.27
C ASP A 7 11.32 -18.04 17.57
N THR A 8 11.18 -16.88 16.94
CA THR A 8 9.93 -16.09 16.99
C THR A 8 8.96 -16.54 15.90
N SER A 9 9.44 -16.66 14.65
CA SER A 9 8.58 -16.96 13.51
C SER A 9 7.88 -18.32 13.59
N LYS A 10 8.53 -19.34 14.18
CA LYS A 10 7.91 -20.65 14.42
C LYS A 10 6.70 -20.62 15.35
N LYS A 11 6.52 -19.53 16.12
CA LYS A 11 5.37 -19.32 17.02
C LYS A 11 4.20 -18.61 16.33
N ILE A 12 4.37 -18.20 15.08
CA ILE A 12 3.41 -17.34 14.37
C ILE A 12 2.93 -18.02 13.10
N LEU A 13 1.61 -18.17 12.99
CA LEU A 13 0.96 -18.57 11.75
C LEU A 13 0.41 -17.34 11.02
N PHE A 14 0.90 -17.08 9.82
CA PHE A 14 0.45 -15.97 8.96
C PHE A 14 -0.67 -16.43 8.03
N LEU A 15 -1.72 -15.63 7.95
CA LEU A 15 -2.85 -15.84 7.04
C LEU A 15 -3.07 -14.58 6.19
N GLY A 16 -3.31 -14.74 4.89
CA GLY A 16 -3.54 -13.61 4.00
C GLY A 16 -3.85 -14.04 2.57
N VAL A 17 -3.85 -13.09 1.66
CA VAL A 17 -4.01 -13.39 0.22
C VAL A 17 -2.79 -14.14 -0.32
N SER A 18 -2.97 -14.87 -1.42
CA SER A 18 -1.85 -15.57 -2.08
C SER A 18 -0.78 -14.55 -2.52
N MET A 19 0.48 -14.83 -2.21
CA MET A 19 1.63 -14.00 -2.65
C MET A 19 1.83 -14.00 -4.18
N LYS A 20 1.02 -14.76 -4.93
CA LYS A 20 1.00 -14.78 -6.42
C LYS A 20 -0.02 -13.81 -7.01
N THR A 21 -0.81 -13.12 -6.18
CA THR A 21 -1.75 -12.08 -6.64
C THR A 21 -1.02 -10.74 -6.80
N LYS A 22 -1.65 -9.78 -7.48
CA LYS A 22 -1.15 -8.41 -7.60
C LYS A 22 -1.88 -7.53 -6.58
N GLY A 23 -1.19 -6.55 -5.98
CA GLY A 23 -1.79 -5.57 -5.06
C GLY A 23 -0.95 -5.26 -3.83
N GLY A 24 -1.34 -4.22 -3.09
CA GLY A 24 -0.60 -3.69 -1.92
C GLY A 24 -0.39 -4.71 -0.82
N MET A 25 -1.44 -5.43 -0.40
CA MET A 25 -1.32 -6.49 0.63
C MET A 25 -0.35 -7.60 0.21
N THR A 26 -0.32 -7.94 -1.10
CA THR A 26 0.63 -8.93 -1.62
C THR A 26 2.08 -8.43 -1.49
N ALA A 27 2.33 -7.15 -1.78
CA ALA A 27 3.65 -6.54 -1.62
C ALA A 27 4.14 -6.63 -0.17
N VAL A 28 3.26 -6.35 0.81
CA VAL A 28 3.56 -6.52 2.24
C VAL A 28 3.92 -7.97 2.57
N LEU A 29 3.10 -8.95 2.14
CA LEU A 29 3.33 -10.37 2.41
C LEU A 29 4.62 -10.90 1.76
N VAL A 30 4.96 -10.44 0.57
CA VAL A 30 6.23 -10.75 -0.11
C VAL A 30 7.41 -10.18 0.69
N SER A 31 7.29 -8.95 1.20
CA SER A 31 8.30 -8.36 2.08
C SER A 31 8.45 -9.17 3.38
N TYR A 32 7.36 -9.61 3.99
CA TYR A 32 7.39 -10.47 5.17
C TYR A 32 8.16 -11.77 4.87
N LYS A 33 7.88 -12.43 3.74
CA LYS A 33 8.62 -13.63 3.32
C LYS A 33 10.12 -13.34 3.11
N LYS A 34 10.47 -12.16 2.60
CA LYS A 34 11.87 -11.76 2.40
C LYS A 34 12.60 -11.59 3.72
N TYR A 35 11.97 -10.99 4.74
CA TYR A 35 12.63 -10.52 5.96
C TYR A 35 12.35 -11.35 7.22
N ILE A 36 11.38 -12.27 7.20
CA ILE A 36 11.10 -13.23 8.29
C ILE A 36 11.74 -14.57 7.95
N GLU A 37 12.44 -15.17 8.91
CA GLU A 37 13.02 -16.50 8.77
C GLU A 37 11.92 -17.57 8.90
N ASP A 38 11.91 -18.57 8.00
CA ASP A 38 10.98 -19.72 8.01
C ASP A 38 9.50 -19.34 8.26
N ILE A 39 9.01 -18.31 7.55
CA ILE A 39 7.62 -17.85 7.70
C ILE A 39 6.60 -18.97 7.46
N GLN A 40 5.75 -19.25 8.43
CA GLN A 40 4.64 -20.19 8.29
C GLN A 40 3.41 -19.45 7.74
N PHE A 41 3.12 -19.66 6.47
CA PHE A 41 2.07 -18.93 5.76
C PHE A 41 1.05 -19.85 5.11
N ILE A 42 -0.24 -19.54 5.30
CA ILE A 42 -1.36 -20.20 4.63
C ILE A 42 -2.14 -19.16 3.83
N PRO A 43 -2.20 -19.27 2.49
CA PRO A 43 -3.03 -18.38 1.69
C PRO A 43 -4.51 -18.68 1.90
N THR A 44 -5.30 -17.67 2.24
CA THR A 44 -6.74 -17.77 2.47
C THR A 44 -7.57 -17.42 1.24
N TRP A 45 -6.94 -16.85 0.21
CA TRP A 45 -7.61 -16.43 -1.01
C TRP A 45 -6.64 -16.40 -2.19
N LYS A 46 -7.17 -16.72 -3.37
CA LYS A 46 -6.50 -16.63 -4.67
C LYS A 46 -7.48 -16.11 -5.72
N LEU A 47 -6.98 -15.42 -6.73
CA LEU A 47 -7.78 -15.00 -7.88
C LEU A 47 -8.30 -16.22 -8.64
N GLY A 48 -9.57 -16.20 -9.04
CA GLY A 48 -10.23 -17.27 -9.77
C GLY A 48 -11.76 -17.15 -9.72
N ASN A 49 -12.47 -18.14 -10.26
CA ASN A 49 -13.93 -18.24 -10.17
C ASN A 49 -14.39 -18.57 -8.73
N LYS A 50 -15.71 -18.57 -8.50
CA LYS A 50 -16.30 -18.81 -7.16
C LYS A 50 -15.86 -20.15 -6.57
N LEU A 51 -15.79 -21.22 -7.37
CA LEU A 51 -15.39 -22.56 -6.92
C LEU A 51 -13.95 -22.59 -6.44
N ILE A 52 -13.03 -21.99 -7.20
CA ILE A 52 -11.61 -21.87 -6.82
C ILE A 52 -11.46 -21.08 -5.53
N LYS A 53 -12.16 -19.95 -5.40
CA LYS A 53 -12.13 -19.12 -4.18
C LYS A 53 -12.63 -19.89 -2.95
N SER A 54 -13.77 -20.61 -3.09
CA SER A 54 -14.36 -21.40 -2.02
C SER A 54 -13.46 -22.57 -1.61
N TRP A 55 -12.89 -23.28 -2.59
CA TRP A 55 -11.95 -24.37 -2.33
C TRP A 55 -10.70 -23.90 -1.58
N TYR A 56 -10.11 -22.77 -2.00
CA TYR A 56 -8.98 -22.17 -1.28
C TYR A 56 -9.32 -21.80 0.16
N ALA A 57 -10.49 -21.19 0.38
CA ALA A 57 -10.94 -20.83 1.72
C ALA A 57 -11.13 -22.07 2.60
N LEU A 58 -11.77 -23.13 2.08
CA LEU A 58 -11.97 -24.38 2.80
C LEU A 58 -10.63 -25.06 3.16
N GLN A 59 -9.73 -25.18 2.19
CA GLN A 59 -8.38 -25.74 2.46
C GLN A 59 -7.63 -24.91 3.52
N ALA A 60 -7.74 -23.58 3.46
CA ALA A 60 -7.10 -22.71 4.43
C ALA A 60 -7.68 -22.91 5.85
N ILE A 61 -9.00 -23.08 5.98
CA ILE A 61 -9.65 -23.36 7.27
C ILE A 61 -9.13 -24.69 7.84
N ILE A 62 -9.15 -25.76 7.05
CA ILE A 62 -8.70 -27.09 7.48
C ILE A 62 -7.21 -27.03 7.89
N ARG A 63 -6.35 -26.47 7.03
CA ARG A 63 -4.91 -26.35 7.32
C ARG A 63 -4.62 -25.51 8.57
N SER A 64 -5.33 -24.39 8.73
CA SER A 64 -5.19 -23.52 9.90
C SER A 64 -5.65 -24.24 11.17
N TRP A 65 -6.76 -24.99 11.09
CA TRP A 65 -7.24 -25.80 12.21
C TRP A 65 -6.20 -26.85 12.63
N PHE A 66 -5.67 -27.65 11.69
CA PHE A 66 -4.65 -28.65 11.98
C PHE A 66 -3.39 -28.00 12.58
N LYS A 67 -2.88 -26.93 11.95
CA LYS A 67 -1.71 -26.20 12.46
C LYS A 67 -1.93 -25.68 13.87
N CYS A 68 -3.03 -24.98 14.11
CA CYS A 68 -3.30 -24.41 15.44
C CYS A 68 -3.57 -25.46 16.50
N LYS A 69 -4.16 -26.62 16.14
CA LYS A 69 -4.50 -27.68 17.11
C LYS A 69 -3.31 -28.55 17.48
N PHE A 70 -2.49 -28.95 16.50
CA PHE A 70 -1.46 -29.96 16.70
C PHE A 70 -0.04 -29.39 16.82
N ASP A 71 0.25 -28.24 16.21
CA ASP A 71 1.54 -27.58 16.39
C ASP A 71 1.53 -26.72 17.65
N LYS A 72 2.09 -27.27 18.72
CA LYS A 72 2.16 -26.61 20.05
C LYS A 72 3.02 -25.35 20.05
N ASN A 73 3.89 -25.18 19.05
CA ASN A 73 4.70 -23.96 18.92
C ASN A 73 3.85 -22.77 18.53
N ILE A 74 2.81 -22.94 17.70
CA ILE A 74 1.96 -21.84 17.27
C ILE A 74 1.24 -21.23 18.47
N LYS A 75 1.54 -19.97 18.75
CA LYS A 75 0.94 -19.15 19.82
C LYS A 75 0.11 -18.00 19.27
N ILE A 76 0.52 -17.44 18.13
CA ILE A 76 -0.08 -16.26 17.49
C ILE A 76 -0.58 -16.65 16.10
N VAL A 77 -1.77 -16.17 15.73
CA VAL A 77 -2.28 -16.16 14.36
C VAL A 77 -2.34 -14.71 13.88
N HIS A 78 -1.49 -14.36 12.92
CA HIS A 78 -1.41 -13.03 12.32
C HIS A 78 -2.16 -13.03 11.00
N ILE A 79 -3.29 -12.33 10.96
CA ILE A 79 -4.24 -12.33 9.84
C ILE A 79 -4.13 -11.00 9.12
N HIS A 80 -3.76 -11.03 7.83
CA HIS A 80 -3.80 -9.87 6.96
C HIS A 80 -5.16 -9.80 6.29
N GLY A 81 -5.89 -8.72 6.55
CA GLY A 81 -7.24 -8.48 6.10
C GLY A 81 -7.45 -7.15 5.40
N ALA A 82 -8.61 -7.01 4.82
CA ALA A 82 -9.15 -5.78 4.25
C ALA A 82 -10.66 -5.79 4.43
N ALA A 83 -11.33 -4.71 4.04
CA ALA A 83 -12.77 -4.52 4.12
C ALA A 83 -13.59 -5.56 3.34
N ASN A 84 -14.90 -5.48 3.43
CA ASN A 84 -15.88 -6.23 2.65
C ASN A 84 -15.74 -7.77 2.80
N ALA A 85 -15.80 -8.52 1.71
CA ALA A 85 -15.68 -9.97 1.70
C ALA A 85 -14.36 -10.47 2.33
N SER A 86 -13.29 -9.66 2.31
CA SER A 86 -12.04 -9.98 2.99
C SER A 86 -12.21 -9.97 4.51
N PHE A 87 -12.90 -9.00 5.06
CA PHE A 87 -13.19 -8.91 6.49
C PHE A 87 -13.97 -10.13 6.99
N TYR A 88 -15.06 -10.50 6.31
CA TYR A 88 -15.86 -11.67 6.71
C TYR A 88 -15.07 -12.98 6.62
N ARG A 89 -14.16 -13.10 5.67
CA ARG A 89 -13.21 -14.22 5.63
C ARG A 89 -12.27 -14.20 6.84
N CYS A 90 -11.69 -13.06 7.20
CA CYS A 90 -10.84 -12.92 8.38
C CYS A 90 -11.60 -13.28 9.67
N LYS A 91 -12.87 -12.90 9.80
CA LYS A 91 -13.74 -13.27 10.94
C LYS A 91 -13.77 -14.77 11.18
N ILE A 92 -13.81 -15.61 10.13
CA ILE A 92 -13.78 -17.07 10.25
C ILE A 92 -12.49 -17.52 10.94
N PHE A 93 -11.34 -17.00 10.50
CA PHE A 93 -10.04 -17.37 11.05
C PHE A 93 -9.81 -16.80 12.46
N ILE A 94 -10.31 -15.57 12.74
CA ILE A 94 -10.31 -14.98 14.08
C ILE A 94 -11.05 -15.90 15.06
N ASN A 95 -12.29 -16.30 14.73
CA ASN A 95 -13.09 -17.17 15.57
C ASN A 95 -12.45 -18.56 15.73
N LEU A 96 -11.87 -19.13 14.67
CA LEU A 96 -11.17 -20.41 14.71
C LEU A 96 -9.96 -20.34 15.65
N ALA A 97 -9.09 -19.34 15.50
CA ALA A 97 -7.90 -19.17 16.31
C ALA A 97 -8.24 -18.95 17.79
N ARG A 98 -9.25 -18.13 18.09
CA ARG A 98 -9.75 -17.89 19.46
C ARG A 98 -10.29 -19.16 20.11
N LYS A 99 -11.08 -19.97 19.39
CA LYS A 99 -11.59 -21.27 19.87
C LYS A 99 -10.46 -22.25 20.20
N LEU A 100 -9.32 -22.14 19.52
CA LEU A 100 -8.13 -22.97 19.75
C LEU A 100 -7.13 -22.35 20.73
N GLY A 101 -7.54 -21.30 21.47
CA GLY A 101 -6.74 -20.65 22.51
C GLY A 101 -5.52 -19.87 21.99
N LYS A 102 -5.51 -19.47 20.70
CA LYS A 102 -4.40 -18.72 20.13
C LYS A 102 -4.61 -17.22 20.30
N LYS A 103 -3.50 -16.47 20.44
CA LYS A 103 -3.49 -15.01 20.32
C LYS A 103 -3.76 -14.62 18.88
N VAL A 104 -4.50 -13.54 18.64
CA VAL A 104 -4.91 -13.11 17.31
C VAL A 104 -4.49 -11.67 17.05
N ILE A 105 -3.79 -11.47 15.95
CA ILE A 105 -3.50 -10.16 15.38
C ILE A 105 -4.31 -10.03 14.09
N LEU A 106 -5.11 -8.96 13.99
CA LEU A 106 -5.69 -8.53 12.72
C LEU A 106 -4.85 -7.37 12.19
N HIS A 107 -4.31 -7.50 10.98
CA HIS A 107 -3.56 -6.46 10.29
C HIS A 107 -4.43 -5.93 9.15
N GLU A 108 -4.98 -4.74 9.34
CA GLU A 108 -5.96 -4.12 8.44
C GLU A 108 -5.24 -3.31 7.35
N HIS A 109 -5.59 -3.58 6.08
CA HIS A 109 -4.95 -2.96 4.91
C HIS A 109 -5.91 -2.18 4.01
N ALA A 110 -7.21 -2.13 4.38
CA ALA A 110 -8.22 -1.52 3.50
C ALA A 110 -8.17 0.01 3.54
N ALA A 111 -8.15 0.60 2.36
CA ALA A 111 -8.40 2.03 2.20
C ALA A 111 -9.91 2.38 2.31
N ASP A 112 -10.78 1.43 1.97
CA ASP A 112 -12.24 1.57 1.93
C ASP A 112 -12.95 1.06 3.19
N PHE A 113 -12.24 0.89 4.32
CA PHE A 113 -12.85 0.38 5.55
C PHE A 113 -13.92 1.32 6.11
N VAL A 114 -13.74 2.64 5.98
CA VAL A 114 -14.72 3.65 6.40
C VAL A 114 -16.04 3.45 5.64
N ASP A 115 -15.96 3.33 4.33
CA ASP A 115 -17.13 3.09 3.48
C ASP A 115 -17.82 1.76 3.79
N PHE A 116 -17.02 0.71 3.98
CA PHE A 116 -17.52 -0.61 4.38
C PHE A 116 -18.27 -0.54 5.71
N TYR A 117 -17.67 0.07 6.73
CA TYR A 117 -18.27 0.21 8.05
C TYR A 117 -19.53 1.07 8.05
N ASN A 118 -19.54 2.15 7.25
CA ASN A 118 -20.70 3.03 7.16
C ASN A 118 -21.89 2.42 6.41
N LYS A 119 -21.62 1.59 5.39
CA LYS A 119 -22.64 0.93 4.56
C LYS A 119 -23.22 -0.33 5.19
N THR A 120 -22.57 -0.90 6.21
CA THR A 120 -23.09 -2.12 6.85
C THR A 120 -24.20 -1.82 7.85
N ASN A 121 -25.17 -2.72 7.91
CA ASN A 121 -26.22 -2.70 8.94
C ASN A 121 -25.78 -3.38 10.24
N ASP A 122 -24.68 -4.14 10.20
CA ASP A 122 -24.20 -4.95 11.33
C ASP A 122 -22.85 -4.42 11.87
N LYS A 123 -22.86 -3.16 12.29
CA LYS A 123 -21.68 -2.50 12.91
C LYS A 123 -21.22 -3.20 14.18
N ALA A 124 -22.17 -3.69 14.99
CA ALA A 124 -21.88 -4.40 16.23
C ALA A 124 -21.09 -5.70 15.98
N ASP A 125 -21.41 -6.45 14.92
CA ASP A 125 -20.66 -7.65 14.54
C ASP A 125 -19.24 -7.35 14.10
N ILE A 126 -19.04 -6.26 13.35
CA ILE A 126 -17.71 -5.81 12.95
C ILE A 126 -16.88 -5.45 14.19
N LEU A 127 -17.38 -4.59 15.06
CA LEU A 127 -16.70 -4.17 16.28
C LEU A 127 -16.44 -5.36 17.20
N GLY A 128 -17.45 -6.23 17.42
CA GLY A 128 -17.30 -7.44 18.19
C GLY A 128 -16.26 -8.40 17.61
N THR A 129 -16.13 -8.48 16.30
CA THR A 129 -15.11 -9.30 15.63
C THR A 129 -13.71 -8.73 15.85
N ILE A 130 -13.50 -7.42 15.67
CA ILE A 130 -12.21 -6.78 15.88
C ILE A 130 -11.81 -6.85 17.37
N ASN A 131 -12.74 -6.61 18.27
CA ASN A 131 -12.49 -6.65 19.71
C ASN A 131 -12.15 -8.07 20.25
N LYS A 132 -12.42 -9.14 19.49
CA LYS A 132 -11.92 -10.48 19.79
C LYS A 132 -10.41 -10.63 19.55
N CYS A 133 -9.81 -9.76 18.76
CA CYS A 133 -8.37 -9.78 18.51
C CYS A 133 -7.60 -9.29 19.74
N ASP A 134 -6.41 -9.84 19.98
CA ASP A 134 -5.49 -9.33 21.00
C ASP A 134 -4.82 -8.04 20.54
N LYS A 135 -4.54 -7.91 19.24
CA LYS A 135 -4.03 -6.68 18.62
C LYS A 135 -4.69 -6.44 17.27
N LEU A 136 -4.94 -5.15 16.99
CA LEU A 136 -5.29 -4.61 15.68
C LEU A 136 -4.09 -3.79 15.18
N ILE A 137 -3.49 -4.22 14.08
CA ILE A 137 -2.44 -3.45 13.40
C ILE A 137 -3.09 -2.61 12.31
N VAL A 138 -2.77 -1.32 12.30
CA VAL A 138 -3.20 -0.32 11.31
C VAL A 138 -1.98 0.38 10.71
N LEU A 139 -2.14 1.01 9.54
CA LEU A 139 -1.02 1.50 8.74
C LEU A 139 -0.58 2.93 9.07
N SER A 140 -1.34 3.67 9.87
CA SER A 140 -1.08 5.08 10.17
C SER A 140 -1.79 5.52 11.45
N GLU A 141 -1.41 6.68 11.99
CA GLU A 141 -2.03 7.25 13.18
C GLU A 141 -3.48 7.71 12.89
N SER A 142 -3.76 8.23 11.70
CA SER A 142 -5.13 8.58 11.30
C SER A 142 -6.06 7.36 11.33
N TRP A 143 -5.59 6.19 10.86
CA TRP A 143 -6.35 4.95 10.99
C TRP A 143 -6.52 4.51 12.45
N ARG A 144 -5.49 4.70 13.29
CA ARG A 144 -5.62 4.43 14.73
C ARG A 144 -6.72 5.28 15.36
N GLN A 145 -6.73 6.59 15.11
CA GLN A 145 -7.76 7.49 15.61
C GLN A 145 -9.17 7.13 15.11
N TYR A 146 -9.27 6.74 13.83
CA TYR A 146 -10.54 6.26 13.28
C TYR A 146 -11.06 5.03 14.03
N PHE A 147 -10.24 4.00 14.22
CA PHE A 147 -10.69 2.79 14.95
C PHE A 147 -11.04 3.07 16.41
N ILE A 148 -10.34 3.98 17.06
CA ILE A 148 -10.72 4.45 18.41
C ILE A 148 -12.10 5.12 18.38
N SER A 149 -12.35 6.00 17.43
CA SER A 149 -13.61 6.77 17.31
C SER A 149 -14.84 5.88 17.09
N ILE A 150 -14.67 4.71 16.48
CA ILE A 150 -15.75 3.74 16.28
C ILE A 150 -15.88 2.71 17.41
N GLY A 151 -15.08 2.79 18.48
CA GLY A 151 -15.22 1.99 19.69
C GLY A 151 -14.27 0.78 19.82
N ILE A 152 -13.14 0.78 19.13
CA ILE A 152 -12.08 -0.22 19.34
C ILE A 152 -11.16 0.25 20.49
N ASP A 153 -10.87 -0.65 21.43
CA ASP A 153 -9.97 -0.40 22.55
C ASP A 153 -8.58 0.07 22.08
N GLN A 154 -8.23 1.32 22.44
CA GLN A 154 -6.95 1.93 22.05
C GLN A 154 -5.71 1.11 22.44
N ASN A 155 -5.78 0.31 23.53
CA ASN A 155 -4.67 -0.52 23.98
C ASN A 155 -4.41 -1.75 23.09
N LYS A 156 -5.37 -2.08 22.24
CA LYS A 156 -5.24 -3.15 21.25
C LYS A 156 -4.72 -2.65 19.91
N ILE A 157 -4.79 -1.36 19.63
CA ILE A 157 -4.40 -0.80 18.34
C ILE A 157 -2.90 -0.49 18.34
N CYS A 158 -2.21 -1.03 17.33
CA CYS A 158 -0.80 -0.77 17.07
C CYS A 158 -0.66 -0.17 15.69
N VAL A 159 0.07 0.94 15.57
CA VAL A 159 0.46 1.47 14.27
C VAL A 159 1.72 0.72 13.82
N LEU A 160 1.67 0.14 12.62
CA LEU A 160 2.82 -0.49 11.98
C LEU A 160 2.88 -0.05 10.54
N ASN A 161 3.92 0.66 10.20
CA ASN A 161 4.12 1.22 8.88
C ASN A 161 4.26 0.16 7.79
N ASN A 162 3.81 0.47 6.58
CA ASN A 162 4.13 -0.32 5.40
C ASN A 162 5.66 -0.37 5.19
N ILE A 163 6.12 -1.46 4.56
CA ILE A 163 7.54 -1.70 4.36
C ILE A 163 7.93 -1.25 2.96
N VAL A 164 8.95 -0.44 2.86
CA VAL A 164 9.61 -0.11 1.61
C VAL A 164 11.07 -0.53 1.67
N SER A 165 11.57 -1.14 0.59
CA SER A 165 12.99 -1.50 0.51
C SER A 165 13.85 -0.25 0.32
N PRO A 166 15.06 -0.20 0.91
CA PRO A 166 16.03 0.81 0.56
C PRO A 166 16.27 0.84 -0.96
N PRO A 167 16.53 2.02 -1.54
CA PRO A 167 16.67 2.18 -2.98
C PRO A 167 17.91 1.46 -3.53
N GLU A 168 17.82 1.06 -4.79
CA GLU A 168 18.97 0.63 -5.58
C GLU A 168 19.22 1.71 -6.64
N PHE A 169 20.06 2.71 -6.30
CA PHE A 169 20.36 3.80 -7.22
C PHE A 169 21.18 3.29 -8.42
N LYS A 170 20.71 3.64 -9.62
CA LYS A 170 21.43 3.46 -10.88
C LYS A 170 21.64 4.85 -11.50
N LEU A 171 22.86 5.14 -11.92
CA LEU A 171 23.13 6.35 -12.67
C LEU A 171 22.46 6.23 -14.05
N THR A 172 21.39 6.96 -14.26
CA THR A 172 20.76 7.14 -15.59
C THR A 172 21.31 8.40 -16.21
N LYS A 173 22.00 8.28 -17.36
CA LYS A 173 22.34 9.45 -18.15
C LYS A 173 21.04 10.02 -18.75
N ARG A 174 20.77 11.26 -18.46
CA ARG A 174 19.67 12.01 -19.10
C ARG A 174 20.20 12.73 -20.33
N ASN A 175 19.41 12.72 -21.37
CA ASN A 175 19.72 13.38 -22.64
C ASN A 175 18.71 14.50 -22.96
N ASP A 176 17.89 14.88 -21.98
CA ASP A 176 16.85 15.90 -22.12
C ASP A 176 16.71 16.74 -20.84
N ASP A 177 16.10 17.93 -20.97
CA ASP A 177 15.82 18.87 -19.89
C ASP A 177 14.34 18.84 -19.45
N LYS A 178 13.59 17.80 -19.84
CA LYS A 178 12.17 17.64 -19.48
C LYS A 178 12.00 17.14 -18.06
N LEU A 179 10.88 17.49 -17.43
CA LEU A 179 10.46 16.89 -16.17
C LEU A 179 10.01 15.43 -16.42
N HIS A 180 10.60 14.49 -15.72
CA HIS A 180 10.21 13.09 -15.76
C HIS A 180 9.21 12.78 -14.63
N LEU A 181 7.96 12.56 -14.99
CA LEU A 181 6.87 12.30 -14.08
C LEU A 181 6.48 10.82 -14.13
N LEU A 182 6.34 10.17 -12.97
CA LEU A 182 5.94 8.77 -12.88
C LEU A 182 4.63 8.62 -12.11
N TYR A 183 3.70 7.86 -12.68
CA TYR A 183 2.52 7.36 -12.03
C TYR A 183 2.58 5.83 -11.93
N MET A 184 2.51 5.26 -10.74
CA MET A 184 2.38 3.81 -10.51
C MET A 184 1.17 3.52 -9.62
N GLY A 185 0.13 2.94 -10.19
CA GLY A 185 -1.10 2.59 -9.49
C GLY A 185 -2.11 1.93 -10.43
N GLU A 186 -3.22 1.45 -9.89
CA GLU A 186 -4.32 1.03 -10.78
C GLU A 186 -4.72 2.18 -11.69
N ILE A 187 -4.94 1.91 -12.95
CA ILE A 187 -5.54 2.87 -13.87
C ILE A 187 -7.05 2.84 -13.60
N SER A 188 -7.47 3.70 -12.69
CA SER A 188 -8.85 3.75 -12.20
C SER A 188 -9.25 5.17 -11.78
N LYS A 189 -10.57 5.42 -11.73
CA LYS A 189 -11.14 6.67 -11.20
C LYS A 189 -10.69 6.90 -9.76
N ARG A 190 -10.72 5.86 -8.94
CA ARG A 190 -10.31 5.92 -7.54
C ARG A 190 -8.88 6.43 -7.34
N LYS A 191 -7.97 6.09 -8.27
CA LYS A 191 -6.56 6.51 -8.23
C LYS A 191 -6.28 7.82 -8.96
N GLY A 192 -7.31 8.46 -9.54
CA GLY A 192 -7.18 9.74 -10.23
C GLY A 192 -6.39 9.70 -11.54
N ALA A 193 -6.22 8.51 -12.14
CA ALA A 193 -5.42 8.33 -13.35
C ALA A 193 -5.91 9.19 -14.52
N PHE A 194 -7.24 9.22 -14.73
CA PHE A 194 -7.84 10.01 -15.80
C PHE A 194 -7.93 11.51 -15.47
N ASP A 195 -7.94 11.88 -14.17
CA ASP A 195 -7.89 13.31 -13.80
C ASP A 195 -6.50 13.89 -14.07
N LEU A 196 -5.43 13.09 -13.86
CA LEU A 196 -4.07 13.44 -14.29
C LEU A 196 -4.00 13.64 -15.81
N LEU A 197 -4.50 12.69 -16.60
CA LEU A 197 -4.48 12.80 -18.06
C LEU A 197 -5.30 13.98 -18.57
N LYS A 198 -6.47 14.23 -17.97
CA LYS A 198 -7.31 15.40 -18.32
C LYS A 198 -6.63 16.73 -17.96
N ALA A 199 -5.94 16.79 -16.81
CA ALA A 199 -5.16 17.96 -16.41
C ALA A 199 -4.08 18.28 -17.43
N ILE A 200 -3.35 17.26 -17.89
CA ILE A 200 -2.30 17.39 -18.92
C ILE A 200 -2.91 17.76 -20.28
N CYS A 201 -4.02 17.12 -20.67
CA CYS A 201 -4.68 17.37 -21.94
C CYS A 201 -5.15 18.85 -22.07
N LYS A 202 -5.71 19.41 -20.98
CA LYS A 202 -6.17 20.81 -20.98
C LYS A 202 -5.05 21.83 -21.23
N GLU A 203 -3.82 21.47 -20.89
CA GLU A 203 -2.65 22.33 -21.02
C GLU A 203 -1.55 21.68 -21.87
N LYS A 204 -1.96 20.87 -22.83
CA LYS A 204 -1.11 20.07 -23.70
C LYS A 204 0.03 20.90 -24.34
N GLU A 205 -0.29 22.09 -24.86
CA GLU A 205 0.69 22.94 -25.51
C GLU A 205 1.81 23.43 -24.57
N PHE A 206 1.52 23.53 -23.26
CA PHE A 206 2.55 23.85 -22.27
C PHE A 206 3.42 22.64 -21.94
N PHE A 207 2.82 21.44 -21.86
CA PHE A 207 3.49 20.23 -21.36
C PHE A 207 4.30 19.47 -22.42
N LYS A 208 3.89 19.49 -23.70
CA LYS A 208 4.46 18.63 -24.77
C LYS A 208 5.98 18.68 -24.90
N ASP A 209 6.59 19.84 -24.68
CA ASP A 209 8.04 20.03 -24.81
C ASP A 209 8.79 20.04 -23.47
N LYS A 210 8.07 19.97 -22.32
CA LYS A 210 8.63 20.14 -20.97
C LYS A 210 8.40 18.94 -20.05
N LEU A 211 7.58 17.97 -20.44
CA LEU A 211 7.16 16.84 -19.63
C LEU A 211 7.35 15.52 -20.38
N LEU A 212 7.79 14.50 -19.66
CA LEU A 212 7.63 13.10 -20.03
C LEU A 212 6.89 12.40 -18.89
N LEU A 213 5.75 11.77 -19.19
CA LEU A 213 4.97 11.01 -18.22
C LEU A 213 5.00 9.52 -18.55
N ARG A 214 5.44 8.70 -17.59
CA ARG A 214 5.22 7.25 -17.61
C ARG A 214 4.10 6.87 -16.66
N MET A 215 3.14 6.08 -17.16
CA MET A 215 2.02 5.58 -16.36
C MET A 215 2.04 4.05 -16.32
N GLY A 216 1.97 3.47 -15.12
CA GLY A 216 1.96 2.04 -14.97
C GLY A 216 0.96 1.51 -13.96
N GLY A 217 0.35 0.37 -14.30
CA GLY A 217 -0.62 -0.31 -13.47
C GLY A 217 -1.58 -1.19 -14.25
N ASN A 218 -2.40 -1.96 -13.54
CA ASN A 218 -3.51 -2.66 -14.20
C ASN A 218 -4.62 -1.66 -14.54
N GLU A 219 -5.15 -1.78 -15.73
CA GLU A 219 -6.33 -1.05 -16.17
C GLU A 219 -7.58 -1.67 -15.55
N VAL A 220 -8.34 -0.87 -14.83
CA VAL A 220 -9.56 -1.27 -14.12
C VAL A 220 -10.77 -0.52 -14.69
N ASP A 221 -10.62 0.78 -14.92
CA ASP A 221 -11.66 1.65 -15.44
C ASP A 221 -11.15 2.37 -16.70
N GLY A 222 -11.90 2.27 -17.80
CA GLY A 222 -11.67 3.01 -19.03
C GLY A 222 -10.60 2.40 -19.94
N ASP A 223 -10.25 3.10 -20.99
CA ASP A 223 -9.21 2.76 -21.99
C ASP A 223 -8.14 3.85 -21.96
N ILE A 224 -7.03 3.60 -21.25
CA ILE A 224 -5.94 4.55 -21.14
C ILE A 224 -5.22 4.77 -22.46
N LYS A 225 -5.01 3.71 -23.25
CA LYS A 225 -4.32 3.81 -24.55
C LYS A 225 -5.12 4.60 -25.56
N GLY A 226 -6.44 4.31 -25.63
CA GLY A 226 -7.36 5.10 -26.44
C GLY A 226 -7.36 6.57 -26.02
N PHE A 227 -7.45 6.85 -24.73
CA PHE A 227 -7.43 8.22 -24.23
C PHE A 227 -6.15 8.98 -24.63
N ILE A 228 -4.97 8.37 -24.44
CA ILE A 228 -3.67 8.97 -24.83
C ILE A 228 -3.68 9.31 -26.32
N LYS A 229 -4.02 8.34 -27.17
CA LYS A 229 -4.04 8.48 -28.63
C LYS A 229 -5.07 9.51 -29.11
N ASP A 230 -6.31 9.42 -28.65
CA ASP A 230 -7.40 10.30 -29.10
C ASP A 230 -7.19 11.76 -28.73
N ASN A 231 -6.38 12.03 -27.69
CA ASN A 231 -6.00 13.38 -27.29
C ASN A 231 -4.60 13.77 -27.78
N GLY A 232 -3.91 12.92 -28.57
CA GLY A 232 -2.60 13.16 -29.15
C GLY A 232 -1.55 13.46 -28.08
N LEU A 233 -1.49 12.63 -27.04
CA LEU A 233 -0.51 12.75 -25.95
C LEU A 233 0.68 11.79 -26.12
N ASP A 234 0.68 10.96 -27.18
CA ASP A 234 1.62 9.84 -27.42
C ASP A 234 3.08 10.27 -27.44
N ASP A 235 3.38 11.50 -27.81
CA ASP A 235 4.76 12.02 -27.93
C ASP A 235 5.44 12.19 -26.56
N PHE A 236 4.67 12.33 -25.48
CA PHE A 236 5.23 12.62 -24.15
C PHE A 236 4.52 11.89 -22.98
N VAL A 237 3.51 11.08 -23.26
CA VAL A 237 2.83 10.22 -22.27
C VAL A 237 2.88 8.78 -22.74
N SER A 238 3.44 7.89 -21.92
CA SER A 238 3.49 6.44 -22.19
C SER A 238 2.73 5.63 -21.14
N TYR A 239 2.07 4.57 -21.59
CA TYR A 239 1.48 3.55 -20.70
C TYR A 239 2.32 2.27 -20.74
N GLU A 240 2.95 1.98 -19.61
CA GLU A 240 3.93 0.90 -19.44
C GLU A 240 3.28 -0.45 -19.03
N GLY A 241 1.96 -0.50 -18.85
CA GLY A 241 1.31 -1.68 -18.29
C GLY A 241 1.67 -1.91 -16.82
N TRP A 242 1.79 -3.16 -16.39
CA TRP A 242 2.14 -3.48 -15.01
C TRP A 242 3.64 -3.33 -14.76
N ILE A 243 4.01 -2.32 -13.98
CA ILE A 243 5.40 -2.04 -13.59
C ILE A 243 5.78 -2.87 -12.34
N ALA A 244 6.80 -3.74 -12.46
CA ALA A 244 7.31 -4.58 -11.37
C ALA A 244 8.77 -5.00 -11.59
N GLY A 245 9.40 -5.54 -10.54
CA GLY A 245 10.77 -6.08 -10.63
C GLY A 245 11.81 -5.05 -11.06
N GLU A 246 12.68 -5.39 -12.00
CA GLU A 246 13.72 -4.49 -12.50
C GLU A 246 13.13 -3.29 -13.23
N HIS A 247 12.07 -3.47 -14.02
CA HIS A 247 11.39 -2.36 -14.70
C HIS A 247 10.86 -1.31 -13.70
N LYS A 248 10.39 -1.72 -12.51
CA LYS A 248 10.02 -0.76 -11.46
C LYS A 248 11.23 0.05 -10.97
N LYS A 249 12.37 -0.60 -10.77
CA LYS A 249 13.59 0.10 -10.36
C LYS A 249 14.07 1.08 -11.44
N GLU A 250 13.94 0.69 -12.71
CA GLU A 250 14.27 1.56 -13.84
C GLU A 250 13.36 2.81 -13.86
N CYS A 251 12.05 2.63 -13.70
CA CYS A 251 11.12 3.75 -13.62
C CYS A 251 11.41 4.68 -12.44
N LEU A 252 11.68 4.10 -11.24
CA LEU A 252 12.03 4.87 -10.03
C LEU A 252 13.39 5.57 -10.12
N ASN A 253 14.35 5.07 -10.92
CA ASN A 253 15.60 5.78 -11.21
C ASN A 253 15.47 6.81 -12.33
N TRP A 254 14.43 6.69 -13.15
CA TRP A 254 14.18 7.57 -14.29
C TRP A 254 13.41 8.84 -13.89
N GLU A 255 12.51 8.74 -12.88
CA GLU A 255 11.62 9.83 -12.51
C GLU A 255 12.33 10.98 -11.78
N ASP A 256 11.77 12.17 -11.87
CA ASP A 256 12.07 13.34 -11.04
C ASP A 256 11.05 13.54 -9.94
N VAL A 257 9.79 13.33 -10.30
CA VAL A 257 8.63 13.56 -9.45
C VAL A 257 7.66 12.39 -9.60
N TYR A 258 7.17 11.90 -8.49
CA TYR A 258 6.11 10.90 -8.45
C TYR A 258 4.74 11.58 -8.34
N ILE A 259 3.72 11.05 -9.01
CA ILE A 259 2.35 11.57 -8.90
C ILE A 259 1.32 10.47 -8.67
N LEU A 260 0.43 10.67 -7.68
CA LEU A 260 -0.70 9.79 -7.39
C LEU A 260 -1.88 10.59 -6.82
N PRO A 261 -2.76 11.18 -7.66
CA PRO A 261 -3.86 12.05 -7.23
C PRO A 261 -5.11 11.26 -6.85
N SER A 262 -5.00 10.34 -5.90
CA SER A 262 -6.03 9.39 -5.50
C SER A 262 -7.18 10.04 -4.72
N TYR A 263 -8.37 9.46 -4.81
CA TYR A 263 -9.55 9.83 -4.01
C TYR A 263 -9.60 9.09 -2.66
N ASN A 264 -8.97 7.94 -2.57
CA ASN A 264 -9.00 7.11 -1.36
C ASN A 264 -7.77 6.20 -1.27
N GLU A 265 -7.06 6.28 -0.13
CA GLU A 265 -5.86 5.50 0.16
C GLU A 265 -5.80 5.10 1.64
N GLY A 266 -5.08 4.01 1.92
CA GLY A 266 -4.52 3.79 3.25
C GLY A 266 -3.24 4.61 3.42
N LEU A 267 -2.10 3.97 3.13
CA LEU A 267 -0.81 4.64 2.88
C LEU A 267 -0.15 3.91 1.71
N PRO A 268 -0.12 4.52 0.51
CA PRO A 268 0.36 3.85 -0.70
C PRO A 268 1.85 3.52 -0.64
N ILE A 269 2.20 2.24 -0.84
CA ILE A 269 3.60 1.80 -0.89
C ILE A 269 4.36 2.51 -2.02
N ALA A 270 3.70 2.79 -3.16
CA ALA A 270 4.33 3.46 -4.30
C ALA A 270 4.81 4.89 -3.96
N ILE A 271 4.09 5.62 -3.11
CA ILE A 271 4.56 6.92 -2.57
C ILE A 271 5.84 6.73 -1.75
N LEU A 272 5.85 5.75 -0.85
CA LEU A 272 7.03 5.46 -0.02
C LEU A 272 8.21 4.97 -0.87
N GLU A 273 7.95 4.22 -1.94
CA GLU A 273 8.97 3.79 -2.91
C GLU A 273 9.60 5.01 -3.60
N ALA A 274 8.82 5.93 -4.13
CA ALA A 274 9.31 7.17 -4.73
C ALA A 274 10.13 8.02 -3.74
N MET A 275 9.60 8.21 -2.52
CA MET A 275 10.34 8.91 -1.45
C MET A 275 11.65 8.22 -1.09
N SER A 276 11.73 6.89 -1.17
CA SER A 276 12.97 6.14 -0.91
C SER A 276 14.04 6.41 -1.95
N TYR A 277 13.66 6.78 -3.17
CA TYR A 277 14.57 7.23 -4.23
C TYR A 277 14.84 8.74 -4.19
N SER A 278 14.42 9.43 -3.12
CA SER A 278 14.57 10.87 -2.95
C SER A 278 13.81 11.71 -3.98
N HIS A 279 12.64 11.24 -4.40
CA HIS A 279 11.77 12.01 -5.28
C HIS A 279 10.65 12.69 -4.47
N PRO A 280 10.35 13.96 -4.75
CA PRO A 280 9.17 14.61 -4.23
C PRO A 280 7.91 14.02 -4.84
N VAL A 281 6.80 14.15 -4.12
CA VAL A 281 5.53 13.50 -4.47
C VAL A 281 4.43 14.54 -4.65
N ILE A 282 3.68 14.46 -5.75
CA ILE A 282 2.39 15.13 -5.93
C ILE A 282 1.30 14.12 -5.57
N SER A 283 0.49 14.40 -4.56
CA SER A 283 -0.61 13.52 -4.14
C SER A 283 -1.76 14.31 -3.51
N THR A 284 -2.68 13.61 -2.86
CA THR A 284 -3.89 14.17 -2.26
C THR A 284 -3.87 14.00 -0.73
N PRO A 285 -4.56 14.86 0.04
CA PRO A 285 -4.58 14.75 1.51
C PRO A 285 -5.55 13.68 2.01
N VAL A 286 -5.51 12.46 1.44
CA VAL A 286 -6.40 11.36 1.82
C VAL A 286 -5.67 10.25 2.58
N GLY A 287 -6.38 9.60 3.50
CA GLY A 287 -5.84 8.49 4.31
C GLY A 287 -4.58 8.88 5.09
N GLY A 288 -3.56 8.05 5.01
CA GLY A 288 -2.28 8.29 5.68
C GLY A 288 -1.29 9.15 4.88
N ILE A 289 -1.65 9.67 3.71
CA ILE A 289 -0.75 10.47 2.87
C ILE A 289 -0.26 11.73 3.58
N PRO A 290 -1.11 12.51 4.31
CA PRO A 290 -0.67 13.70 5.03
C PRO A 290 0.33 13.41 6.18
N GLU A 291 0.45 12.17 6.61
CA GLU A 291 1.43 11.76 7.63
C GLU A 291 2.85 11.67 7.06
N VAL A 292 2.99 11.55 5.73
CA VAL A 292 4.28 11.40 5.05
C VAL A 292 4.58 12.54 4.08
N ILE A 293 3.55 13.24 3.57
CA ILE A 293 3.71 14.37 2.66
C ILE A 293 3.28 15.66 3.38
N GLU A 294 4.23 16.56 3.55
CA GLU A 294 4.01 17.92 4.00
C GLU A 294 4.12 18.88 2.80
N ASN A 295 3.02 19.61 2.55
CA ASN A 295 2.89 20.45 1.35
C ASN A 295 4.06 21.45 1.21
N LYS A 296 4.67 21.50 0.03
CA LYS A 296 5.84 22.32 -0.33
C LYS A 296 7.14 22.02 0.45
N LYS A 297 7.15 21.04 1.35
CA LYS A 297 8.35 20.66 2.11
C LYS A 297 9.02 19.40 1.54
N ASN A 298 8.24 18.39 1.20
CA ASN A 298 8.72 17.16 0.58
C ASN A 298 7.81 16.65 -0.56
N GLY A 299 6.86 17.47 -0.99
CA GLY A 299 5.92 17.19 -2.05
C GLY A 299 4.85 18.27 -2.15
N MET A 300 3.82 18.00 -2.94
CA MET A 300 2.66 18.87 -3.14
C MET A 300 1.39 18.07 -2.85
N LEU A 301 0.47 18.65 -2.07
CA LEU A 301 -0.87 18.10 -1.85
C LEU A 301 -1.88 18.91 -2.69
N VAL A 302 -2.68 18.18 -3.47
CA VAL A 302 -3.72 18.71 -4.35
C VAL A 302 -5.07 18.10 -3.98
N GLU A 303 -6.17 18.80 -4.17
CA GLU A 303 -7.50 18.25 -3.91
C GLU A 303 -7.85 17.13 -4.89
N PRO A 304 -8.46 16.03 -4.42
CA PRO A 304 -8.88 14.92 -5.29
C PRO A 304 -9.78 15.41 -6.44
N GLY A 305 -9.42 15.05 -7.68
CA GLY A 305 -10.16 15.44 -8.88
C GLY A 305 -9.97 16.88 -9.34
N ASN A 306 -9.21 17.69 -8.63
CA ASN A 306 -8.91 19.06 -9.04
C ASN A 306 -7.83 19.10 -10.12
N GLN A 307 -8.25 18.98 -11.38
CA GLN A 307 -7.36 18.95 -12.54
C GLN A 307 -6.48 20.21 -12.65
N LYS A 308 -7.00 21.37 -12.21
CA LYS A 308 -6.22 22.61 -12.21
C LYS A 308 -5.06 22.54 -11.22
N GLU A 309 -5.31 22.13 -9.97
CA GLU A 309 -4.25 21.99 -8.98
C GLU A 309 -3.23 20.91 -9.37
N ILE A 310 -3.67 19.81 -10.02
CA ILE A 310 -2.76 18.79 -10.58
C ILE A 310 -1.83 19.42 -11.60
N ALA A 311 -2.37 20.19 -12.57
CA ALA A 311 -1.56 20.86 -13.59
C ALA A 311 -0.61 21.90 -12.97
N ASP A 312 -1.10 22.71 -12.02
CA ASP A 312 -0.30 23.74 -11.34
C ASP A 312 0.84 23.12 -10.52
N ALA A 313 0.63 21.97 -9.88
CA ALA A 313 1.68 21.25 -9.15
C ALA A 313 2.77 20.67 -10.08
N ILE A 314 2.39 20.19 -11.26
CA ILE A 314 3.37 19.73 -12.28
C ILE A 314 4.17 20.92 -12.80
N LYS A 315 3.51 22.02 -13.13
CA LYS A 315 4.17 23.27 -13.59
C LYS A 315 5.15 23.79 -12.55
N TYR A 316 4.77 23.75 -11.27
CA TYR A 316 5.66 24.17 -10.18
C TYR A 316 7.01 23.46 -10.25
N TYR A 317 7.06 22.14 -10.48
CA TYR A 317 8.33 21.41 -10.58
C TYR A 317 9.06 21.66 -11.89
N ILE A 318 8.37 21.93 -13.00
CA ILE A 318 8.97 22.35 -14.27
C ILE A 318 9.71 23.70 -14.09
N GLU A 319 9.08 24.63 -13.39
CA GLU A 319 9.60 25.99 -13.18
C GLU A 319 10.60 26.07 -12.02
N ASN A 320 10.61 25.11 -11.10
CA ASN A 320 11.42 25.12 -9.89
C ASN A 320 12.22 23.81 -9.73
N THR A 321 13.01 23.43 -10.72
CA THR A 321 13.77 22.16 -10.74
C THR A 321 14.72 22.02 -9.55
N ASN A 322 15.24 23.14 -9.01
CA ASN A 322 16.08 23.15 -7.81
C ASN A 322 15.35 22.66 -6.54
N LYS A 323 14.01 22.68 -6.51
CA LYS A 323 13.19 22.18 -5.41
C LYS A 323 13.10 20.65 -5.39
N ILE A 324 13.24 20.00 -6.55
CA ILE A 324 13.12 18.54 -6.68
C ILE A 324 14.10 17.87 -5.72
N LYS A 325 15.38 18.22 -5.79
CA LYS A 325 16.42 17.64 -4.91
C LYS A 325 16.12 17.89 -3.43
N THR A 326 15.85 19.15 -3.07
CA THR A 326 15.67 19.52 -1.64
C THR A 326 14.44 18.84 -1.05
N GLN A 327 13.33 18.81 -1.77
CA GLN A 327 12.09 18.18 -1.32
C GLN A 327 12.22 16.66 -1.29
N GLY A 328 12.89 16.06 -2.27
CA GLY A 328 13.18 14.63 -2.29
C GLY A 328 14.04 14.19 -1.10
N GLU A 329 15.11 14.93 -0.77
CA GLU A 329 15.93 14.67 0.41
C GLU A 329 15.13 14.75 1.73
N ASN A 330 14.19 15.68 1.82
CA ASN A 330 13.30 15.76 2.98
C ASN A 330 12.35 14.56 3.05
N GLY A 331 11.80 14.12 1.92
CA GLY A 331 11.00 12.89 1.83
C GLY A 331 11.81 11.65 2.23
N TYR A 332 13.05 11.55 1.78
CA TYR A 332 13.94 10.45 2.14
C TYR A 332 14.18 10.33 3.65
N LYS A 333 14.31 11.45 4.37
CA LYS A 333 14.46 11.43 5.83
C LYS A 333 13.26 10.80 6.54
N ILE A 334 12.05 11.09 6.04
CA ILE A 334 10.80 10.54 6.60
C ILE A 334 10.69 9.04 6.30
N VAL A 335 10.96 8.63 5.05
CA VAL A 335 10.76 7.25 4.62
C VAL A 335 11.71 6.24 5.26
N LYS A 336 12.82 6.66 5.87
CA LYS A 336 13.70 5.78 6.66
C LYS A 336 12.96 5.04 7.78
N ASN A 337 11.89 5.63 8.33
CA ASN A 337 11.05 4.99 9.34
C ASN A 337 10.21 3.83 8.78
N TYR A 338 10.18 3.67 7.46
CA TYR A 338 9.46 2.63 6.71
C TYR A 338 10.40 1.55 6.19
N PHE A 339 11.70 1.64 6.47
CA PHE A 339 12.67 0.62 6.08
C PHE A 339 12.52 -0.65 6.93
N PRO A 340 12.89 -1.82 6.38
CA PRO A 340 12.66 -3.10 7.02
C PRO A 340 13.20 -3.20 8.44
N GLU A 341 14.36 -2.61 8.71
CA GLU A 341 14.99 -2.64 10.04
C GLU A 341 14.05 -2.07 11.12
N LYS A 342 13.51 -0.86 10.88
CA LYS A 342 12.60 -0.20 11.82
C LYS A 342 11.27 -0.93 11.93
N VAL A 343 10.63 -1.23 10.80
CA VAL A 343 9.29 -1.84 10.77
C VAL A 343 9.29 -3.23 11.40
N PHE A 344 10.32 -4.05 11.12
CA PHE A 344 10.39 -5.38 11.73
C PHE A 344 10.83 -5.36 13.20
N SER A 345 11.58 -4.34 13.64
CA SER A 345 11.82 -4.10 15.07
C SER A 345 10.50 -3.84 15.79
N ASP A 346 9.66 -2.94 15.25
CA ASP A 346 8.35 -2.63 15.83
C ASP A 346 7.40 -3.84 15.80
N LEU A 347 7.39 -4.59 14.70
CA LEU A 347 6.61 -5.83 14.59
C LEU A 347 7.06 -6.89 15.62
N ASN A 348 8.38 -7.04 15.83
CA ASN A 348 8.89 -7.97 16.82
C ASN A 348 8.45 -7.58 18.24
N ASN A 349 8.46 -6.29 18.57
CA ASN A 349 7.96 -5.81 19.87
C ASN A 349 6.47 -6.14 20.06
N ILE A 350 5.64 -6.06 19.01
CA ILE A 350 4.23 -6.49 19.07
C ILE A 350 4.14 -7.97 19.37
N TYR A 351 4.92 -8.83 18.71
CA TYR A 351 4.92 -10.27 18.96
C TYR A 351 5.37 -10.61 20.38
N GLU A 352 6.47 -10.01 20.84
CA GLU A 352 6.98 -10.24 22.20
C GLU A 352 5.97 -9.85 23.27
N SER A 353 5.21 -8.76 23.06
CA SER A 353 4.15 -8.35 23.98
C SER A 353 3.03 -9.39 24.13
N LEU A 354 2.84 -10.26 23.14
CA LEU A 354 1.83 -11.31 23.13
C LEU A 354 2.37 -12.69 23.54
N LEU A 355 3.69 -12.87 23.53
CA LEU A 355 4.36 -14.13 23.87
C LEU A 355 4.78 -14.22 25.35
N LYS A 356 4.76 -13.09 26.03
CA LYS A 356 4.88 -12.99 27.50
C LYS A 356 3.60 -13.47 28.17
#